data_6606ee2e1ce9f7589533f090b0de7c9b
#
_entry.id   6606ee2e1ce9f7589533f090b0de7c9b
#
_cell.length_a   1.000
_cell.length_b   1.000
_cell.length_c   1.000
_cell.angle_alpha   90.00
_cell.angle_beta   90.00
_cell.angle_gamma   90.00
#
_symmetry.space_group_name_H-M   'P 1'
#
loop_
_entity.id
_entity.type
_entity.pdbx_description
1 polymer ?
#
loop_
_entity_poly.entity_id
_entity_poly.type
_entity_poly.pdbx_seq_one_letter_code
_entity_poly.pdbx_strand_id
1 'polypeptide(L)'
;MTELNPQPMLTRVESGNRTPLLPRQDPITQLPILILYPHSRCNCRCVMCDIWRSTKKEELGVDDVARWLPEWQNLGVKRVVLSGGEPLMHSDFWALCEAFRAAGIGITVLSTGILMRRDAVRLAQYCDDIVVSLDGPREVHNRIRDIPRAFEKLAEGVAAVRAVGREVTIFGRCTVQRQNFRVLRATVRAAHDLTLDRISFLAADVSTEAFNRPGGWDAERIAQVALTEEELPLLAVELEAMERECGEDFANEFIAESPDKLRRRILQYYEALNGRSDFSPIECNAPWVSTVIETDGTVRPCFFQPPLGNIFDAPSLSAILNSDEAVAWRRGLDTNRDEICRKCVCSLALRQTGGKYVQG
;
A
#
# COMPACT_ATOMS: atom_id res chain seq x y z
N MET A 1 -0.74 29.85 13.91
CA MET A 1 -0.61 28.96 12.72
C MET A 1 0.70 28.22 12.91
N THR A 2 0.67 27.09 13.57
CA THR A 2 1.84 26.21 13.77
C THR A 2 2.08 25.48 12.44
N GLU A 3 3.20 25.75 11.81
CA GLU A 3 3.66 25.01 10.62
C GLU A 3 3.82 23.54 11.01
N LEU A 4 2.86 22.72 10.58
CA LEU A 4 2.98 21.27 10.57
C LEU A 4 3.95 20.92 9.44
N ASN A 5 5.22 20.74 9.79
CA ASN A 5 6.23 20.26 8.84
C ASN A 5 5.86 18.82 8.43
N PRO A 6 5.42 18.55 7.21
CA PRO A 6 5.07 17.22 6.76
C PRO A 6 6.35 16.37 6.66
N GLN A 7 6.42 15.31 7.45
CA GLN A 7 7.51 14.34 7.35
C GLN A 7 6.99 13.09 6.63
N PRO A 8 7.66 12.63 5.56
CA PRO A 8 7.24 11.44 4.83
C PRO A 8 7.25 10.21 5.72
N MET A 9 6.19 9.39 5.64
CA MET A 9 6.02 8.19 6.46
C MET A 9 6.98 7.05 6.11
N LEU A 10 7.67 7.12 4.97
CA LEU A 10 8.55 6.08 4.44
C LEU A 10 10.03 6.49 4.51
N THR A 11 10.48 6.99 5.65
CA THR A 11 11.93 7.09 5.90
C THR A 11 12.46 5.75 6.39
N ARG A 12 13.51 5.24 5.76
CA ARG A 12 14.23 4.04 6.18
C ARG A 12 15.02 4.34 7.45
N VAL A 13 15.11 3.36 8.36
CA VAL A 13 16.08 3.42 9.47
C VAL A 13 17.46 3.13 8.88
N GLU A 14 18.43 4.01 9.14
CA GLU A 14 19.82 3.78 8.78
C GLU A 14 20.27 2.38 9.22
N SER A 15 21.00 1.70 8.33
CA SER A 15 21.56 0.37 8.53
C SER A 15 22.65 0.40 9.62
N GLY A 16 22.28 0.32 10.87
CA GLY A 16 23.22 0.31 12.00
C GLY A 16 22.55 0.27 13.36
N ASN A 17 21.39 0.88 13.51
CA ASN A 17 20.65 0.91 14.77
C ASN A 17 19.26 0.32 14.54
N ARG A 18 19.06 -0.98 14.87
CA ARG A 18 17.75 -1.65 14.73
C ARG A 18 16.80 -1.14 15.80
N THR A 19 16.17 0.00 15.55
CA THR A 19 15.05 0.43 16.34
C THR A 19 14.02 -0.73 16.42
N PRO A 20 13.57 -1.14 17.61
CA PRO A 20 12.63 -2.25 17.74
C PRO A 20 11.29 -1.89 17.08
N LEU A 21 10.56 -2.92 16.64
CA LEU A 21 9.17 -2.76 16.23
C LEU A 21 8.34 -2.13 17.36
N LEU A 22 7.32 -1.37 16.99
CA LEU A 22 6.29 -1.02 17.97
C LEU A 22 5.75 -2.30 18.62
N PRO A 23 5.54 -2.27 19.96
CA PRO A 23 5.12 -3.45 20.70
C PRO A 23 3.78 -3.98 20.22
N ARG A 24 3.63 -5.29 20.25
CA ARG A 24 2.34 -5.98 20.06
C ARG A 24 1.51 -5.76 21.31
N GLN A 25 0.48 -4.92 21.22
CA GLN A 25 -0.41 -4.61 22.33
C GLN A 25 -1.71 -5.41 22.25
N ASP A 26 -2.10 -6.06 23.33
CA ASP A 26 -3.39 -6.71 23.52
C ASP A 26 -3.91 -6.42 24.92
N PRO A 27 -4.96 -5.60 25.06
CA PRO A 27 -5.75 -4.96 24.00
C PRO A 27 -4.99 -3.84 23.28
N ILE A 28 -5.45 -3.52 22.04
CA ILE A 28 -4.94 -2.38 21.27
C ILE A 28 -5.44 -1.10 21.96
N THR A 29 -4.50 -0.27 22.41
CA THR A 29 -4.77 1.05 22.99
C THR A 29 -4.26 2.19 22.12
N GLN A 30 -3.37 1.87 21.16
CA GLN A 30 -2.83 2.82 20.18
C GLN A 30 -2.85 2.19 18.78
N LEU A 31 -3.40 2.94 17.84
CA LEU A 31 -3.55 2.54 16.44
C LEU A 31 -3.02 3.66 15.52
N PRO A 32 -1.70 3.80 15.34
CA PRO A 32 -1.14 4.95 14.62
C PRO A 32 -1.53 5.04 13.15
N ILE A 33 -1.88 3.93 12.50
CA ILE A 33 -2.23 3.90 11.07
C ILE A 33 -3.65 3.36 10.87
N LEU A 34 -4.45 4.12 10.14
CA LEU A 34 -5.74 3.69 9.64
C LEU A 34 -5.70 3.61 8.12
N ILE A 35 -6.06 2.47 7.54
CA ILE A 35 -6.27 2.33 6.10
C ILE A 35 -7.77 2.41 5.85
N LEU A 36 -8.19 3.31 4.97
CA LEU A 36 -9.60 3.53 4.66
C LEU A 36 -9.84 3.34 3.17
N TYR A 37 -10.85 2.56 2.83
CA TYR A 37 -11.35 2.45 1.45
C TYR A 37 -12.57 3.37 1.30
N PRO A 38 -12.39 4.64 0.89
CA PRO A 38 -13.50 5.57 0.85
C PRO A 38 -14.51 5.24 -0.26
N HIS A 39 -14.09 4.46 -1.27
CA HIS A 39 -14.86 4.24 -2.49
C HIS A 39 -14.61 2.84 -3.07
N SER A 40 -15.68 2.14 -3.49
CA SER A 40 -15.62 0.75 -3.97
C SER A 40 -15.20 0.59 -5.43
N ARG A 41 -15.21 1.66 -6.26
CA ARG A 41 -14.91 1.59 -7.70
C ARG A 41 -13.46 1.95 -8.01
N CYS A 42 -12.98 1.49 -9.16
CA CYS A 42 -11.68 1.85 -9.71
C CYS A 42 -11.80 2.26 -11.17
N ASN A 43 -10.97 3.19 -11.61
CA ASN A 43 -10.86 3.66 -12.98
C ASN A 43 -9.83 2.88 -13.82
N CYS A 44 -9.20 1.86 -13.26
CA CYS A 44 -8.32 0.90 -13.95
C CYS A 44 -8.92 -0.51 -13.94
N ARG A 45 -8.44 -1.37 -14.86
CA ARG A 45 -8.83 -2.79 -14.98
C ARG A 45 -7.61 -3.70 -14.84
N CYS A 46 -6.81 -3.44 -13.81
CA CYS A 46 -5.50 -4.06 -13.63
C CYS A 46 -5.58 -5.58 -13.63
N VAL A 47 -4.62 -6.24 -14.32
CA VAL A 47 -4.59 -7.70 -14.44
C VAL A 47 -4.38 -8.41 -13.09
N MET A 48 -3.72 -7.75 -12.11
CA MET A 48 -3.43 -8.31 -10.80
C MET A 48 -4.42 -7.91 -9.71
N CYS A 49 -5.60 -7.36 -10.08
CA CYS A 49 -6.57 -6.86 -9.11
C CYS A 49 -7.99 -7.04 -9.64
N ASP A 50 -8.94 -7.38 -8.78
CA ASP A 50 -10.35 -7.57 -9.14
C ASP A 50 -11.30 -6.55 -8.46
N ILE A 51 -10.79 -5.53 -7.78
CA ILE A 51 -11.62 -4.47 -7.19
C ILE A 51 -12.50 -3.80 -8.26
N TRP A 52 -11.97 -3.57 -9.45
CA TRP A 52 -12.71 -2.97 -10.57
C TRP A 52 -13.92 -3.80 -11.07
N ARG A 53 -13.95 -5.10 -10.75
CA ARG A 53 -15.06 -6.01 -11.08
C ARG A 53 -16.25 -5.85 -10.15
N SER A 54 -16.07 -5.16 -9.01
CA SER A 54 -17.16 -4.90 -8.09
C SER A 54 -18.27 -4.11 -8.80
N THR A 55 -19.49 -4.63 -8.73
CA THR A 55 -20.70 -3.93 -9.22
C THR A 55 -21.27 -2.97 -8.18
N LYS A 56 -20.81 -3.06 -6.95
CA LYS A 56 -21.20 -2.18 -5.85
C LYS A 56 -20.68 -0.77 -6.10
N LYS A 57 -21.51 0.23 -5.81
CA LYS A 57 -21.19 1.65 -5.91
C LYS A 57 -21.38 2.27 -4.53
N GLU A 58 -20.48 1.91 -3.63
CA GLU A 58 -20.53 2.32 -2.24
C GLU A 58 -19.47 3.37 -1.98
N GLU A 59 -19.77 4.30 -1.10
CA GLU A 59 -18.89 5.34 -0.61
C GLU A 59 -19.08 5.48 0.91
N LEU A 60 -18.00 5.66 1.65
CA LEU A 60 -18.09 6.01 3.07
C LEU A 60 -18.51 7.47 3.19
N GLY A 61 -19.61 7.72 3.90
CA GLY A 61 -20.12 9.06 4.12
C GLY A 61 -19.17 9.93 4.94
N VAL A 62 -19.13 11.22 4.62
CA VAL A 62 -18.37 12.20 5.42
C VAL A 62 -18.89 12.25 6.85
N ASP A 63 -20.20 12.16 7.04
CA ASP A 63 -20.84 12.15 8.36
C ASP A 63 -20.49 10.89 9.17
N ASP A 64 -20.36 9.74 8.51
CA ASP A 64 -19.90 8.50 9.17
C ASP A 64 -18.47 8.67 9.69
N VAL A 65 -17.57 9.14 8.83
CA VAL A 65 -16.18 9.40 9.22
C VAL A 65 -16.12 10.45 10.36
N ALA A 66 -16.87 11.54 10.24
CA ALA A 66 -16.90 12.59 11.28
C ALA A 66 -17.36 12.03 12.62
N ARG A 67 -18.32 11.10 12.64
CA ARG A 67 -18.80 10.42 13.86
C ARG A 67 -17.71 9.56 14.51
N TRP A 68 -16.83 8.91 13.71
CA TRP A 68 -15.77 8.01 14.21
C TRP A 68 -14.48 8.77 14.58
N LEU A 69 -14.24 9.95 14.03
CA LEU A 69 -13.01 10.72 14.23
C LEU A 69 -12.60 10.93 15.69
N PRO A 70 -13.52 11.27 16.65
CA PRO A 70 -13.12 11.44 18.04
C PRO A 70 -12.53 10.16 18.65
N GLU A 71 -13.09 9.00 18.33
CA GLU A 71 -12.55 7.72 18.78
C GLU A 71 -11.18 7.44 18.14
N TRP A 72 -11.01 7.69 16.83
CA TRP A 72 -9.75 7.49 16.15
C TRP A 72 -8.63 8.39 16.70
N GLN A 73 -8.95 9.62 17.08
CA GLN A 73 -8.02 10.51 17.80
C GLN A 73 -7.63 9.93 19.17
N ASN A 74 -8.59 9.38 19.92
CA ASN A 74 -8.35 8.74 21.21
C ASN A 74 -7.49 7.47 21.08
N LEU A 75 -7.67 6.70 20.00
CA LEU A 75 -6.80 5.58 19.63
C LEU A 75 -5.42 6.02 19.12
N GLY A 76 -5.16 7.32 19.04
CA GLY A 76 -3.87 7.86 18.62
C GLY A 76 -3.59 7.71 17.13
N VAL A 77 -4.62 7.66 16.28
CA VAL A 77 -4.43 7.66 14.81
C VAL A 77 -3.66 8.92 14.40
N LYS A 78 -2.53 8.72 13.76
CA LYS A 78 -1.66 9.79 13.26
C LYS A 78 -1.72 9.93 11.75
N ARG A 79 -2.06 8.84 11.06
CA ARG A 79 -2.12 8.80 9.61
C ARG A 79 -3.29 7.98 9.11
N VAL A 80 -4.00 8.54 8.13
CA VAL A 80 -4.93 7.78 7.30
C VAL A 80 -4.30 7.51 5.95
N VAL A 81 -4.42 6.27 5.49
CA VAL A 81 -4.03 5.83 4.13
C VAL A 81 -5.31 5.60 3.34
N LEU A 82 -5.61 6.50 2.42
CA LEU A 82 -6.78 6.39 1.55
C LEU A 82 -6.45 5.50 0.36
N SER A 83 -7.12 4.36 0.27
CA SER A 83 -6.85 3.27 -0.67
C SER A 83 -8.15 2.64 -1.20
N GLY A 84 -8.15 1.35 -1.52
CA GLY A 84 -9.31 0.59 -2.01
C GLY A 84 -9.32 0.50 -3.52
N GLY A 85 -10.39 1.03 -4.16
CA GLY A 85 -10.43 1.25 -5.60
C GLY A 85 -9.58 2.47 -5.99
N GLU A 86 -10.18 3.49 -6.60
CA GLU A 86 -9.51 4.78 -6.80
C GLU A 86 -10.13 5.82 -5.87
N PRO A 87 -9.44 6.25 -4.81
CA PRO A 87 -9.99 7.18 -3.83
C PRO A 87 -10.48 8.49 -4.43
N LEU A 88 -9.79 9.01 -5.46
CA LEU A 88 -10.16 10.28 -6.14
C LEU A 88 -11.48 10.18 -6.95
N MET A 89 -12.12 9.02 -6.99
CA MET A 89 -13.46 8.85 -7.56
C MET A 89 -14.58 9.10 -6.53
N HIS A 90 -14.25 9.19 -5.25
CA HIS A 90 -15.24 9.47 -4.20
C HIS A 90 -15.87 10.85 -4.42
N SER A 91 -17.20 10.95 -4.25
CA SER A 91 -17.95 12.18 -4.54
C SER A 91 -17.52 13.36 -3.67
N ASP A 92 -17.32 13.12 -2.37
CA ASP A 92 -16.96 14.11 -1.37
C ASP A 92 -15.55 13.90 -0.78
N PHE A 93 -14.61 13.41 -1.62
CA PHE A 93 -13.24 13.08 -1.21
C PHE A 93 -12.55 14.20 -0.42
N TRP A 94 -12.75 15.42 -0.85
CA TRP A 94 -12.08 16.57 -0.23
C TRP A 94 -12.66 16.94 1.12
N ALA A 95 -13.95 16.75 1.32
CA ALA A 95 -14.56 16.92 2.64
C ALA A 95 -14.02 15.88 3.66
N LEU A 96 -13.76 14.64 3.22
CA LEU A 96 -13.05 13.66 4.04
C LEU A 96 -11.63 14.14 4.41
N CYS A 97 -10.89 14.65 3.42
CA CYS A 97 -9.54 15.19 3.66
C CYS A 97 -9.55 16.38 4.63
N GLU A 98 -10.50 17.29 4.49
CA GLU A 98 -10.70 18.41 5.42
C GLU A 98 -10.97 17.93 6.85
N ALA A 99 -11.84 16.94 7.03
CA ALA A 99 -12.14 16.36 8.33
C ALA A 99 -10.90 15.74 8.98
N PHE A 100 -10.10 14.96 8.24
CA PHE A 100 -8.85 14.40 8.75
C PHE A 100 -7.84 15.48 9.12
N ARG A 101 -7.67 16.51 8.30
CA ARG A 101 -6.77 17.62 8.61
C ARG A 101 -7.21 18.42 9.84
N ALA A 102 -8.51 18.69 9.98
CA ALA A 102 -9.06 19.33 11.18
C ALA A 102 -8.83 18.50 12.45
N ALA A 103 -8.82 17.16 12.32
CA ALA A 103 -8.50 16.24 13.41
C ALA A 103 -6.98 16.07 13.68
N GLY A 104 -6.11 16.75 12.92
CA GLY A 104 -4.65 16.63 13.04
C GLY A 104 -4.07 15.33 12.52
N ILE A 105 -4.82 14.62 11.65
CA ILE A 105 -4.42 13.34 11.05
C ILE A 105 -3.75 13.58 9.70
N GLY A 106 -2.56 13.02 9.50
CA GLY A 106 -1.85 13.06 8.22
C GLY A 106 -2.52 12.18 7.17
N ILE A 107 -2.37 12.55 5.89
CA ILE A 107 -3.06 11.88 4.78
C ILE A 107 -2.05 11.36 3.77
N THR A 108 -2.11 10.05 3.50
CA THR A 108 -1.46 9.39 2.36
C THR A 108 -2.53 8.89 1.40
N VAL A 109 -2.39 9.19 0.11
CA VAL A 109 -3.31 8.72 -0.93
C VAL A 109 -2.62 7.69 -1.81
N LEU A 110 -3.22 6.51 -1.98
CA LEU A 110 -2.81 5.51 -2.96
C LEU A 110 -3.69 5.68 -4.21
N SER A 111 -3.10 6.07 -5.33
CA SER A 111 -3.84 6.42 -6.55
C SER A 111 -3.29 5.74 -7.80
N THR A 112 -4.16 5.51 -8.76
CA THR A 112 -3.77 5.15 -10.13
C THR A 112 -3.05 6.28 -10.87
N GLY A 113 -3.15 7.52 -10.37
CA GLY A 113 -2.60 8.72 -10.99
C GLY A 113 -3.49 9.36 -12.07
N ILE A 114 -4.49 8.65 -12.57
CA ILE A 114 -5.32 9.08 -13.74
C ILE A 114 -6.08 10.38 -13.49
N LEU A 115 -6.52 10.61 -12.25
CA LEU A 115 -7.32 11.78 -11.87
C LEU A 115 -6.48 12.91 -11.24
N MET A 116 -5.20 12.70 -11.01
CA MET A 116 -4.34 13.65 -10.29
C MET A 116 -4.27 15.03 -10.95
N ARG A 117 -4.27 15.10 -12.30
CA ARG A 117 -4.25 16.38 -13.01
C ARG A 117 -5.47 17.27 -12.67
N ARG A 118 -6.66 16.64 -12.58
CA ARG A 118 -7.90 17.34 -12.18
C ARG A 118 -7.80 17.91 -10.76
N ASP A 119 -7.16 17.17 -9.88
CA ASP A 119 -7.18 17.40 -8.44
C ASP A 119 -5.85 17.94 -7.89
N ALA A 120 -4.91 18.34 -8.75
CA ALA A 120 -3.53 18.65 -8.40
C ALA A 120 -3.38 19.66 -7.25
N VAL A 121 -4.13 20.78 -7.29
CA VAL A 121 -4.08 21.81 -6.25
C VAL A 121 -4.53 21.27 -4.90
N ARG A 122 -5.62 20.51 -4.86
CA ARG A 122 -6.15 19.94 -3.62
C ARG A 122 -5.28 18.81 -3.09
N LEU A 123 -4.71 17.97 -3.97
CA LEU A 123 -3.72 16.97 -3.58
C LEU A 123 -2.52 17.61 -2.89
N ALA A 124 -1.94 18.64 -3.48
CA ALA A 124 -0.85 19.40 -2.89
C ALA A 124 -1.26 20.12 -1.59
N GLN A 125 -2.53 20.50 -1.44
CA GLN A 125 -3.04 21.18 -0.24
C GLN A 125 -3.27 20.23 0.94
N TYR A 126 -3.85 19.06 0.68
CA TYR A 126 -4.35 18.17 1.75
C TYR A 126 -3.47 16.95 2.01
N CYS A 127 -2.72 16.45 1.02
CA CYS A 127 -1.95 15.23 1.17
C CYS A 127 -0.51 15.51 1.63
N ASP A 128 0.00 14.67 2.51
CA ASP A 128 1.42 14.65 2.87
C ASP A 128 2.20 13.81 1.85
N ASP A 129 1.63 12.64 1.51
CA ASP A 129 2.24 11.70 0.57
C ASP A 129 1.21 11.21 -0.45
N ILE A 130 1.66 11.01 -1.67
CA ILE A 130 0.91 10.37 -2.74
C ILE A 130 1.69 9.16 -3.21
N VAL A 131 1.10 7.98 -3.15
CA VAL A 131 1.68 6.76 -3.72
C VAL A 131 0.97 6.47 -5.04
N VAL A 132 1.70 6.62 -6.14
CA VAL A 132 1.16 6.34 -7.46
C VAL A 132 1.56 4.96 -7.96
N SER A 133 0.67 4.34 -8.68
CA SER A 133 0.96 3.08 -9.34
C SER A 133 1.85 3.31 -10.57
N LEU A 134 3.00 2.61 -10.63
CA LEU A 134 3.90 2.63 -11.78
C LEU A 134 4.46 1.22 -12.02
N ASP A 135 3.93 0.51 -13.02
CA ASP A 135 4.28 -0.92 -13.24
C ASP A 135 5.25 -1.14 -14.41
N GLY A 136 5.79 -0.11 -14.99
CA GLY A 136 6.72 -0.23 -16.10
C GLY A 136 6.83 1.04 -16.94
N PRO A 137 7.62 1.00 -18.02
CA PRO A 137 7.59 2.03 -19.05
C PRO A 137 6.20 2.03 -19.71
N ARG A 138 5.93 3.06 -20.51
CA ARG A 138 4.62 3.41 -21.09
C ARG A 138 3.78 2.21 -21.54
N GLU A 139 4.31 1.40 -22.43
CA GLU A 139 3.55 0.30 -23.05
C GLU A 139 3.20 -0.78 -22.05
N VAL A 140 4.15 -1.10 -21.16
CA VAL A 140 3.95 -2.11 -20.10
C VAL A 140 2.95 -1.62 -19.08
N HIS A 141 3.08 -0.38 -18.63
CA HIS A 141 2.15 0.23 -17.67
C HIS A 141 0.73 0.28 -18.24
N ASN A 142 0.54 0.78 -19.47
CA ASN A 142 -0.77 0.86 -20.12
C ASN A 142 -1.42 -0.52 -20.28
N ARG A 143 -0.65 -1.55 -20.61
CA ARG A 143 -1.13 -2.93 -20.73
C ARG A 143 -1.55 -3.51 -19.38
N ILE A 144 -0.75 -3.33 -18.33
CA ILE A 144 -1.06 -3.86 -16.98
C ILE A 144 -2.29 -3.16 -16.38
N ARG A 145 -2.41 -1.84 -16.54
CA ARG A 145 -3.55 -1.06 -16.03
C ARG A 145 -4.81 -1.23 -16.87
N ASP A 146 -4.67 -1.79 -18.08
CA ASP A 146 -5.75 -2.01 -19.06
C ASP A 146 -6.63 -0.76 -19.29
N ILE A 147 -5.94 0.38 -19.42
CA ILE A 147 -6.54 1.68 -19.69
C ILE A 147 -5.67 2.41 -20.74
N PRO A 148 -6.27 2.88 -21.84
CA PRO A 148 -5.54 3.68 -22.82
C PRO A 148 -4.93 4.94 -22.19
N ARG A 149 -3.63 5.16 -22.48
CA ARG A 149 -2.91 6.33 -22.00
C ARG A 149 -2.85 6.45 -20.46
N ALA A 150 -2.83 5.32 -19.73
CA ALA A 150 -2.70 5.35 -18.26
C ALA A 150 -1.39 6.02 -17.83
N PHE A 151 -0.27 5.69 -18.51
CA PHE A 151 1.05 6.28 -18.23
C PHE A 151 1.08 7.78 -18.50
N GLU A 152 0.53 8.23 -19.63
CA GLU A 152 0.49 9.66 -19.97
C GLU A 152 -0.36 10.46 -18.99
N LYS A 153 -1.50 9.90 -18.58
CA LYS A 153 -2.36 10.53 -17.56
C LYS A 153 -1.66 10.62 -16.20
N LEU A 154 -0.92 9.58 -15.82
CA LEU A 154 -0.07 9.60 -14.63
C LEU A 154 0.98 10.70 -14.74
N ALA A 155 1.71 10.78 -15.87
CA ALA A 155 2.73 11.80 -16.12
C ALA A 155 2.15 13.21 -16.06
N GLU A 156 1.02 13.45 -16.72
CA GLU A 156 0.29 14.72 -16.65
C GLU A 156 -0.13 15.05 -15.22
N GLY A 157 -0.55 14.04 -14.44
CA GLY A 157 -0.96 14.17 -13.05
C GLY A 157 0.19 14.58 -12.13
N VAL A 158 1.32 13.88 -12.22
CA VAL A 158 2.52 14.18 -11.42
C VAL A 158 3.04 15.59 -11.77
N ALA A 159 3.17 15.90 -13.05
CA ALA A 159 3.61 17.23 -13.49
C ALA A 159 2.69 18.35 -12.97
N ALA A 160 1.36 18.14 -12.98
CA ALA A 160 0.41 19.12 -12.47
C ALA A 160 0.54 19.33 -10.95
N VAL A 161 0.75 18.27 -10.16
CA VAL A 161 0.96 18.39 -8.71
C VAL A 161 2.29 19.11 -8.43
N ARG A 162 3.38 18.79 -9.14
CA ARG A 162 4.66 19.48 -9.01
C ARG A 162 4.57 20.97 -9.36
N ALA A 163 3.78 21.32 -10.38
CA ALA A 163 3.57 22.71 -10.81
C ALA A 163 2.84 23.57 -9.77
N VAL A 164 2.17 22.99 -8.77
CA VAL A 164 1.56 23.76 -7.66
C VAL A 164 2.63 24.42 -6.78
N GLY A 165 3.86 23.89 -6.76
CA GLY A 165 4.98 24.45 -6.01
C GLY A 165 4.92 24.22 -4.50
N ARG A 166 4.08 23.29 -4.02
CA ARG A 166 4.09 22.82 -2.62
C ARG A 166 4.85 21.49 -2.52
N GLU A 167 5.56 21.33 -1.43
CA GLU A 167 6.22 20.07 -1.13
C GLU A 167 5.17 19.00 -0.75
N VAL A 168 4.99 18.04 -1.64
CA VAL A 168 4.25 16.81 -1.41
C VAL A 168 5.09 15.67 -1.96
N THR A 169 5.27 14.63 -1.16
CA THR A 169 6.07 13.49 -1.58
C THR A 169 5.26 12.59 -2.51
N ILE A 170 5.81 12.24 -3.68
CA ILE A 170 5.15 11.37 -4.66
C ILE A 170 6.01 10.12 -4.87
N PHE A 171 5.49 8.98 -4.39
CA PHE A 171 6.16 7.68 -4.50
C PHE A 171 5.58 6.85 -5.62
N GLY A 172 6.43 6.16 -6.38
CA GLY A 172 6.02 5.09 -7.28
C GLY A 172 5.87 3.76 -6.54
N ARG A 173 4.84 2.99 -6.87
CA ARG A 173 4.73 1.59 -6.44
C ARG A 173 4.55 0.68 -7.64
N CYS A 174 5.48 -0.27 -7.79
CA CYS A 174 5.47 -1.28 -8.82
C CYS A 174 5.06 -2.64 -8.22
N THR A 175 4.01 -3.24 -8.77
CA THR A 175 3.63 -4.61 -8.47
C THR A 175 4.28 -5.53 -9.49
N VAL A 176 5.38 -6.19 -9.09
CA VAL A 176 6.16 -7.08 -9.94
C VAL A 176 5.35 -8.34 -10.22
N GLN A 177 5.20 -8.66 -11.51
CA GLN A 177 4.39 -9.75 -12.01
C GLN A 177 4.91 -10.22 -13.38
N ARG A 178 4.31 -11.25 -13.93
CA ARG A 178 4.73 -11.85 -15.22
C ARG A 178 4.87 -10.85 -16.35
N GLN A 179 4.05 -9.80 -16.38
CA GLN A 179 4.07 -8.83 -17.48
C GLN A 179 5.17 -7.76 -17.40
N ASN A 180 5.83 -7.59 -16.23
CA ASN A 180 6.82 -6.52 -16.04
C ASN A 180 8.15 -6.93 -15.42
N PHE A 181 8.31 -8.16 -14.96
CA PHE A 181 9.53 -8.58 -14.24
C PHE A 181 10.84 -8.40 -15.03
N ARG A 182 10.76 -8.30 -16.36
CA ARG A 182 11.91 -8.11 -17.27
C ARG A 182 12.29 -6.65 -17.49
N VAL A 183 11.53 -5.70 -16.94
CA VAL A 183 11.69 -4.27 -17.21
C VAL A 183 11.82 -3.42 -15.93
N LEU A 184 12.31 -4.01 -14.83
CA LEU A 184 12.40 -3.32 -13.55
C LEU A 184 13.35 -2.11 -13.62
N ARG A 185 14.51 -2.25 -14.28
CA ARG A 185 15.43 -1.12 -14.53
C ARG A 185 14.78 -0.01 -15.36
N ALA A 186 14.01 -0.39 -16.39
CA ALA A 186 13.28 0.58 -17.20
C ALA A 186 12.15 1.26 -16.38
N THR A 187 11.59 0.57 -15.38
CA THR A 187 10.63 1.14 -14.45
C THR A 187 11.28 2.18 -13.52
N VAL A 188 12.50 1.93 -13.05
CA VAL A 188 13.28 2.93 -12.29
C VAL A 188 13.53 4.18 -13.14
N ARG A 189 13.98 4.02 -14.39
CA ARG A 189 14.16 5.15 -15.32
C ARG A 189 12.85 5.93 -15.53
N ALA A 190 11.73 5.22 -15.73
CA ALA A 190 10.42 5.85 -15.87
C ALA A 190 10.01 6.64 -14.61
N ALA A 191 10.38 6.17 -13.41
CA ALA A 191 10.15 6.90 -12.16
C ALA A 191 10.96 8.21 -12.09
N HIS A 192 12.20 8.20 -12.53
CA HIS A 192 13.01 9.43 -12.70
C HIS A 192 12.40 10.39 -13.71
N ASP A 193 12.04 9.89 -14.90
CA ASP A 193 11.42 10.70 -15.97
C ASP A 193 10.12 11.37 -15.50
N LEU A 194 9.37 10.69 -14.62
CA LEU A 194 8.16 11.21 -13.99
C LEU A 194 8.44 12.13 -12.79
N THR A 195 9.69 12.38 -12.43
CA THR A 195 10.08 13.19 -11.26
C THR A 195 9.49 12.69 -9.95
N LEU A 196 9.42 11.39 -9.76
CA LEU A 196 9.03 10.80 -8.50
C LEU A 196 10.16 10.95 -7.48
N ASP A 197 9.82 11.02 -6.20
CA ASP A 197 10.80 11.13 -5.12
C ASP A 197 11.42 9.77 -4.78
N ARG A 198 10.69 8.68 -5.07
CA ARG A 198 11.09 7.30 -4.72
C ARG A 198 10.25 6.29 -5.50
N ILE A 199 10.76 5.07 -5.63
CA ILE A 199 10.00 3.92 -6.13
C ILE A 199 10.16 2.70 -5.23
N SER A 200 9.10 1.93 -5.04
CA SER A 200 9.10 0.66 -4.30
C SER A 200 8.56 -0.48 -5.15
N PHE A 201 9.06 -1.69 -4.89
CA PHE A 201 8.69 -2.91 -5.60
C PHE A 201 8.15 -3.96 -4.63
N LEU A 202 7.05 -4.59 -4.98
CA LEU A 202 6.49 -5.73 -4.26
C LEU A 202 5.98 -6.77 -5.26
N ALA A 203 5.96 -8.05 -4.86
CA ALA A 203 5.38 -9.10 -5.70
C ALA A 203 3.85 -8.94 -5.78
N ALA A 204 3.24 -9.44 -6.86
CA ALA A 204 1.79 -9.53 -6.94
C ALA A 204 1.28 -10.61 -5.97
N ASP A 205 0.33 -10.26 -5.11
CA ASP A 205 -0.39 -11.26 -4.35
C ASP A 205 -1.31 -12.07 -5.27
N VAL A 206 -1.17 -13.39 -5.22
CA VAL A 206 -1.98 -14.33 -5.99
C VAL A 206 -2.58 -15.42 -5.09
N SER A 207 -2.40 -15.31 -3.78
CA SER A 207 -2.68 -16.38 -2.83
C SER A 207 -3.78 -16.07 -1.82
N THR A 208 -4.32 -14.85 -1.82
CA THR A 208 -5.33 -14.42 -0.85
C THR A 208 -6.64 -14.03 -1.51
N GLU A 209 -7.67 -13.86 -0.70
CA GLU A 209 -8.98 -13.34 -1.11
C GLU A 209 -9.04 -11.79 -1.18
N ALA A 210 -7.93 -11.12 -0.86
CA ALA A 210 -7.85 -9.67 -0.91
C ALA A 210 -8.16 -9.12 -2.32
N PHE A 211 -8.45 -7.83 -2.40
CA PHE A 211 -8.69 -7.13 -3.67
C PHE A 211 -9.90 -7.65 -4.47
N ASN A 212 -11.00 -7.97 -3.74
CA ASN A 212 -12.28 -8.45 -4.30
C ASN A 212 -12.15 -9.80 -5.01
N ARG A 213 -11.52 -10.79 -4.36
CA ARG A 213 -11.31 -12.16 -4.85
C ARG A 213 -11.94 -13.20 -3.91
N PRO A 214 -13.26 -13.23 -3.73
CA PRO A 214 -13.90 -14.20 -2.85
C PRO A 214 -13.57 -15.64 -3.29
N GLY A 215 -13.06 -16.46 -2.36
CA GLY A 215 -12.57 -17.82 -2.64
C GLY A 215 -11.21 -17.90 -3.32
N GLY A 216 -10.52 -16.77 -3.55
CA GLY A 216 -9.23 -16.71 -4.22
C GLY A 216 -9.32 -16.82 -5.75
N TRP A 217 -8.18 -16.85 -6.40
CA TRP A 217 -8.07 -17.07 -7.86
C TRP A 217 -7.86 -18.54 -8.18
N ASP A 218 -8.41 -18.99 -9.30
CA ASP A 218 -8.10 -20.29 -9.88
C ASP A 218 -6.67 -20.33 -10.48
N ALA A 219 -6.21 -21.53 -10.82
CA ALA A 219 -4.86 -21.75 -11.33
C ALA A 219 -4.61 -21.01 -12.68
N GLU A 220 -5.64 -20.88 -13.52
CA GLU A 220 -5.52 -20.17 -14.81
C GLU A 220 -5.28 -18.67 -14.58
N ARG A 221 -6.02 -18.08 -13.66
CA ARG A 221 -5.88 -16.67 -13.30
C ARG A 221 -4.54 -16.39 -12.61
N ILE A 222 -4.11 -17.28 -11.72
CA ILE A 222 -2.79 -17.20 -11.08
C ILE A 222 -1.68 -17.22 -12.14
N ALA A 223 -1.75 -18.13 -13.12
CA ALA A 223 -0.76 -18.25 -14.19
C ALA A 223 -0.65 -17.02 -15.12
N GLN A 224 -1.68 -16.16 -15.17
CA GLN A 224 -1.62 -14.89 -15.91
C GLN A 224 -0.78 -13.83 -15.19
N VAL A 225 -0.61 -13.94 -13.89
CA VAL A 225 0.00 -12.91 -13.01
C VAL A 225 1.31 -13.40 -12.41
N ALA A 226 1.36 -14.61 -11.84
CA ALA A 226 2.55 -15.18 -11.23
C ALA A 226 3.57 -15.58 -12.30
N LEU A 227 4.85 -15.54 -11.92
CA LEU A 227 5.94 -16.04 -12.76
C LEU A 227 5.94 -17.58 -12.78
N THR A 228 6.23 -18.15 -13.93
CA THR A 228 6.48 -19.60 -14.07
C THR A 228 7.89 -19.95 -13.63
N GLU A 229 8.14 -21.25 -13.43
CA GLU A 229 9.46 -21.75 -13.06
C GLU A 229 10.56 -21.36 -14.04
N GLU A 230 10.28 -21.40 -15.36
CA GLU A 230 11.21 -21.04 -16.42
C GLU A 230 11.52 -19.53 -16.44
N GLU A 231 10.67 -18.71 -15.83
CA GLU A 231 10.84 -17.26 -15.76
C GLU A 231 11.69 -16.82 -14.56
N LEU A 232 11.85 -17.67 -13.53
CA LEU A 232 12.60 -17.35 -12.31
C LEU A 232 14.08 -16.99 -12.56
N PRO A 233 14.84 -17.74 -13.39
CA PRO A 233 16.22 -17.36 -13.71
C PRO A 233 16.32 -16.01 -14.42
N LEU A 234 15.32 -15.64 -15.20
CA LEU A 234 15.30 -14.37 -15.92
C LEU A 234 14.99 -13.19 -14.96
N LEU A 235 14.15 -13.42 -13.95
CA LEU A 235 13.96 -12.43 -12.86
C LEU A 235 15.25 -12.26 -12.05
N ALA A 236 15.96 -13.35 -11.73
CA ALA A 236 17.23 -13.28 -11.02
C ALA A 236 18.25 -12.41 -11.79
N VAL A 237 18.39 -12.63 -13.09
CA VAL A 237 19.26 -11.84 -13.98
C VAL A 237 18.84 -10.35 -14.00
N GLU A 238 17.54 -10.06 -14.05
CA GLU A 238 17.05 -8.66 -14.03
C GLU A 238 17.36 -7.98 -12.68
N LEU A 239 17.20 -8.68 -11.56
CA LEU A 239 17.53 -8.14 -10.23
C LEU A 239 19.03 -7.91 -10.05
N GLU A 240 19.90 -8.82 -10.56
CA GLU A 240 21.35 -8.64 -10.56
C GLU A 240 21.77 -7.44 -11.43
N ALA A 241 21.16 -7.31 -12.59
CA ALA A 241 21.40 -6.18 -13.48
C ALA A 241 20.92 -4.86 -12.85
N MET A 242 19.78 -4.89 -12.16
CA MET A 242 19.25 -3.73 -11.43
C MET A 242 20.19 -3.30 -10.30
N GLU A 243 20.72 -4.25 -9.51
CA GLU A 243 21.68 -3.95 -8.46
C GLU A 243 22.95 -3.28 -9.01
N ARG A 244 23.48 -3.79 -10.13
CA ARG A 244 24.66 -3.26 -10.77
C ARG A 244 24.44 -1.88 -11.43
N GLU A 245 23.32 -1.70 -12.13
CA GLU A 245 23.06 -0.52 -12.96
C GLU A 245 22.36 0.62 -12.20
N CYS A 246 21.60 0.30 -11.14
CA CYS A 246 20.90 1.25 -10.28
C CYS A 246 21.54 1.37 -8.88
N GLY A 247 22.86 1.10 -8.76
CA GLY A 247 23.58 1.12 -7.48
C GLY A 247 23.46 2.45 -6.74
N GLU A 248 23.45 3.57 -7.46
CA GLU A 248 23.28 4.92 -6.90
C GLU A 248 21.85 5.13 -6.38
N ASP A 249 20.83 4.60 -7.08
CA ASP A 249 19.43 4.65 -6.67
C ASP A 249 19.15 3.82 -5.40
N PHE A 250 19.90 2.75 -5.20
CA PHE A 250 19.87 2.00 -3.94
C PHE A 250 20.58 2.76 -2.81
N ALA A 251 21.70 3.39 -3.11
CA ALA A 251 22.53 4.09 -2.11
C ALA A 251 21.84 5.37 -1.59
N ASN A 252 21.15 6.10 -2.45
CA ASN A 252 20.40 7.32 -2.10
C ASN A 252 18.93 7.05 -1.72
N GLU A 253 18.54 5.77 -1.63
CA GLU A 253 17.19 5.31 -1.27
C GLU A 253 16.07 5.74 -2.24
N PHE A 254 16.41 6.09 -3.49
CA PHE A 254 15.40 6.28 -4.53
C PHE A 254 14.62 4.97 -4.79
N ILE A 255 15.32 3.82 -4.78
CA ILE A 255 14.69 2.50 -4.67
C ILE A 255 14.54 2.17 -3.18
N ALA A 256 13.29 2.02 -2.73
CA ALA A 256 12.96 1.90 -1.31
C ALA A 256 13.48 0.60 -0.67
N GLU A 257 13.54 -0.49 -1.41
CA GLU A 257 14.02 -1.78 -0.95
C GLU A 257 15.52 -1.93 -1.24
N SER A 258 16.25 -2.59 -0.33
CA SER A 258 17.62 -3.02 -0.63
C SER A 258 17.63 -4.17 -1.64
N PRO A 259 18.74 -4.41 -2.37
CA PRO A 259 18.85 -5.56 -3.27
C PRO A 259 18.51 -6.90 -2.61
N ASP A 260 18.98 -7.13 -1.38
CA ASP A 260 18.65 -8.32 -0.61
C ASP A 260 17.16 -8.42 -0.28
N LYS A 261 16.50 -7.30 0.03
CA LYS A 261 15.05 -7.28 0.28
C LYS A 261 14.29 -7.61 -1.00
N LEU A 262 14.71 -7.09 -2.16
CA LEU A 262 14.10 -7.44 -3.45
C LEU A 262 14.24 -8.94 -3.77
N ARG A 263 15.44 -9.52 -3.58
CA ARG A 263 15.64 -10.97 -3.78
C ARG A 263 14.73 -11.79 -2.87
N ARG A 264 14.68 -11.47 -1.58
CA ARG A 264 13.87 -12.23 -0.60
C ARG A 264 12.37 -12.03 -0.81
N ARG A 265 11.92 -10.80 -1.13
CA ARG A 265 10.49 -10.46 -1.16
C ARG A 265 9.84 -10.62 -2.53
N ILE A 266 10.65 -10.74 -3.59
CA ILE A 266 10.15 -10.90 -4.95
C ILE A 266 10.62 -12.22 -5.56
N LEU A 267 11.92 -12.46 -5.70
CA LEU A 267 12.41 -13.68 -6.33
C LEU A 267 12.05 -14.91 -5.49
N GLN A 268 12.45 -14.94 -4.21
CA GLN A 268 12.15 -16.07 -3.33
C GLN A 268 10.64 -16.28 -3.13
N TYR A 269 9.81 -15.22 -3.17
CA TYR A 269 8.36 -15.36 -3.16
C TYR A 269 7.85 -16.18 -4.34
N TYR A 270 8.31 -15.88 -5.56
CA TYR A 270 7.92 -16.62 -6.76
C TYR A 270 8.55 -18.01 -6.81
N GLU A 271 9.78 -18.20 -6.31
CA GLU A 271 10.38 -19.52 -6.12
C GLU A 271 9.53 -20.39 -5.18
N ALA A 272 9.09 -19.84 -4.04
CA ALA A 272 8.25 -20.54 -3.09
C ALA A 272 6.86 -20.90 -3.66
N LEU A 273 6.27 -20.04 -4.47
CA LEU A 273 5.02 -20.33 -5.18
C LEU A 273 5.17 -21.50 -6.17
N ASN A 274 6.36 -21.66 -6.77
CA ASN A 274 6.70 -22.77 -7.68
C ASN A 274 7.29 -24.00 -6.94
N GLY A 275 7.30 -24.00 -5.59
CA GLY A 275 7.82 -25.12 -4.79
C GLY A 275 9.34 -25.29 -4.81
N ARG A 276 10.09 -24.24 -5.19
CA ARG A 276 11.56 -24.26 -5.29
C ARG A 276 12.27 -23.82 -4.01
N SER A 277 11.58 -23.11 -3.13
CA SER A 277 12.10 -22.66 -1.84
C SER A 277 10.97 -22.53 -0.82
N ASP A 278 11.31 -22.26 0.43
CA ASP A 278 10.37 -21.77 1.43
C ASP A 278 10.16 -20.25 1.28
N PHE A 279 9.00 -19.78 1.73
CA PHE A 279 8.76 -18.33 1.83
C PHE A 279 9.72 -17.69 2.82
N SER A 280 10.24 -16.52 2.48
CA SER A 280 11.12 -15.76 3.36
C SER A 280 10.39 -15.33 4.63
N PRO A 281 11.01 -15.43 5.81
CA PRO A 281 10.43 -14.93 7.05
C PRO A 281 9.99 -13.48 6.96
N ILE A 282 8.87 -13.16 7.62
CA ILE A 282 8.24 -11.84 7.58
C ILE A 282 8.36 -11.14 8.93
N GLU A 283 8.91 -9.93 8.91
CA GLU A 283 8.81 -9.01 10.03
C GLU A 283 7.58 -8.12 9.82
N CYS A 284 6.55 -8.27 10.67
CA CYS A 284 5.29 -7.53 10.54
C CYS A 284 4.63 -7.32 11.89
N ASN A 285 4.11 -6.11 12.11
CA ASN A 285 3.27 -5.76 13.26
C ASN A 285 1.95 -5.09 12.85
N ALA A 286 1.56 -5.16 11.56
CA ALA A 286 0.33 -4.57 11.05
C ALA A 286 -0.91 -4.83 11.92
N PRO A 287 -1.21 -6.06 12.38
CA PRO A 287 -2.41 -6.35 13.16
C PRO A 287 -2.50 -5.68 14.53
N TRP A 288 -1.42 -5.06 15.00
CA TRP A 288 -1.35 -4.37 16.29
C TRP A 288 -1.21 -2.86 16.17
N VAL A 289 -0.85 -2.35 14.99
CA VAL A 289 -0.52 -0.92 14.78
C VAL A 289 -1.32 -0.29 13.64
N SER A 290 -2.11 -1.08 12.93
CA SER A 290 -2.95 -0.63 11.83
C SER A 290 -4.26 -1.43 11.75
N THR A 291 -5.24 -0.89 11.03
CA THR A 291 -6.45 -1.58 10.64
C THR A 291 -6.93 -1.08 9.29
N VAL A 292 -7.71 -1.90 8.59
CA VAL A 292 -8.37 -1.53 7.33
C VAL A 292 -9.87 -1.42 7.59
N ILE A 293 -10.48 -0.33 7.14
CA ILE A 293 -11.94 -0.18 7.06
C ILE A 293 -12.31 -0.09 5.58
N GLU A 294 -13.08 -1.08 5.13
CA GLU A 294 -13.56 -1.13 3.76
C GLU A 294 -14.80 -0.26 3.57
N THR A 295 -15.20 -0.04 2.34
CA THR A 295 -16.31 0.86 1.96
C THR A 295 -17.65 0.46 2.58
N ASP A 296 -17.88 -0.84 2.79
CA ASP A 296 -19.09 -1.38 3.43
C ASP A 296 -19.00 -1.46 4.95
N GLY A 297 -17.97 -0.85 5.53
CA GLY A 297 -17.72 -0.84 6.98
C GLY A 297 -16.98 -2.07 7.51
N THR A 298 -16.63 -3.03 6.66
CA THR A 298 -15.87 -4.21 7.07
C THR A 298 -14.52 -3.80 7.66
N VAL A 299 -14.21 -4.28 8.86
CA VAL A 299 -12.96 -4.01 9.58
C VAL A 299 -12.05 -5.22 9.50
N ARG A 300 -10.80 -5.02 9.02
CA ARG A 300 -9.77 -6.07 8.96
C ARG A 300 -8.50 -5.65 9.69
N PRO A 301 -7.74 -6.61 10.26
CA PRO A 301 -6.48 -6.31 10.95
C PRO A 301 -5.35 -5.91 9.98
N CYS A 302 -5.46 -6.28 8.71
CA CYS A 302 -4.62 -5.86 7.58
C CYS A 302 -5.32 -6.18 6.25
N PHE A 303 -4.68 -5.86 5.11
CA PHE A 303 -5.24 -6.09 3.77
C PHE A 303 -5.65 -7.53 3.48
N PHE A 304 -4.97 -8.52 4.06
CA PHE A 304 -5.05 -9.93 3.64
C PHE A 304 -5.78 -10.82 4.64
N GLN A 305 -5.82 -10.46 5.91
CA GLN A 305 -6.43 -11.26 6.96
C GLN A 305 -7.98 -11.15 6.93
N PRO A 306 -8.69 -12.18 7.42
CA PRO A 306 -10.14 -12.16 7.50
C PRO A 306 -10.70 -10.97 8.30
N PRO A 307 -11.97 -10.59 8.06
CA PRO A 307 -12.60 -9.50 8.80
C PRO A 307 -12.75 -9.82 10.29
N LEU A 308 -12.65 -8.78 11.13
CA LEU A 308 -12.89 -8.82 12.57
C LEU A 308 -14.33 -8.43 12.92
N GLY A 309 -15.02 -7.70 12.06
CA GLY A 309 -16.37 -7.21 12.27
C GLY A 309 -16.72 -6.11 11.29
N ASN A 310 -17.79 -5.36 11.58
CA ASN A 310 -18.25 -4.24 10.79
C ASN A 310 -18.46 -3.01 11.68
N ILE A 311 -17.94 -1.85 11.27
CA ILE A 311 -17.97 -0.63 12.10
C ILE A 311 -19.36 -0.03 12.21
N PHE A 312 -20.27 -0.34 11.26
CA PHE A 312 -21.67 0.11 11.32
C PHE A 312 -22.50 -0.69 12.33
N ASP A 313 -22.10 -1.94 12.60
CA ASP A 313 -22.81 -2.87 13.49
C ASP A 313 -22.27 -2.85 14.92
N ALA A 314 -21.11 -2.23 15.15
CA ALA A 314 -20.44 -2.22 16.43
C ALA A 314 -20.55 -0.85 17.14
N PRO A 315 -20.48 -0.81 18.47
CA PRO A 315 -20.52 0.46 19.21
C PRO A 315 -19.30 1.35 18.94
N SER A 316 -18.16 0.75 18.55
CA SER A 316 -16.93 1.47 18.29
C SER A 316 -15.89 0.59 17.55
N LEU A 317 -14.90 1.21 16.92
CA LEU A 317 -13.75 0.52 16.32
C LEU A 317 -12.96 -0.24 17.39
N SER A 318 -12.77 0.38 18.58
CA SER A 318 -12.08 -0.26 19.69
C SER A 318 -12.78 -1.54 20.17
N ALA A 319 -14.10 -1.58 20.14
CA ALA A 319 -14.87 -2.78 20.50
C ALA A 319 -14.63 -3.94 19.53
N ILE A 320 -14.50 -3.65 18.23
CA ILE A 320 -14.16 -4.65 17.20
C ILE A 320 -12.73 -5.13 17.40
N LEU A 321 -11.78 -4.21 17.47
CA LEU A 321 -10.36 -4.53 17.57
C LEU A 321 -10.00 -5.28 18.86
N ASN A 322 -10.77 -5.10 19.92
CA ASN A 322 -10.52 -5.67 21.24
C ASN A 322 -11.61 -6.65 21.69
N SER A 323 -12.42 -7.17 20.76
CA SER A 323 -13.29 -8.31 21.06
C SER A 323 -12.46 -9.51 21.52
N ASP A 324 -13.07 -10.40 22.32
CA ASP A 324 -12.39 -11.59 22.82
C ASP A 324 -11.80 -12.44 21.68
N GLU A 325 -12.52 -12.54 20.56
CA GLU A 325 -12.10 -13.25 19.36
C GLU A 325 -10.90 -12.58 18.71
N ALA A 326 -10.93 -11.26 18.54
CA ALA A 326 -9.84 -10.50 17.91
C ALA A 326 -8.55 -10.55 18.78
N VAL A 327 -8.68 -10.46 20.09
CA VAL A 327 -7.56 -10.58 21.04
C VAL A 327 -6.99 -12.00 21.01
N ALA A 328 -7.86 -13.02 21.10
CA ALA A 328 -7.43 -14.44 21.04
C ALA A 328 -6.71 -14.75 19.73
N TRP A 329 -7.25 -14.27 18.59
CA TRP A 329 -6.63 -14.43 17.27
C TRP A 329 -5.24 -13.78 17.23
N ARG A 330 -5.08 -12.52 17.65
CA ARG A 330 -3.77 -11.86 17.63
C ARG A 330 -2.75 -12.53 18.54
N ARG A 331 -3.15 -13.01 19.72
CA ARG A 331 -2.26 -13.75 20.64
C ARG A 331 -1.77 -15.07 20.05
N GLY A 332 -2.60 -15.72 19.22
CA GLY A 332 -2.23 -16.94 18.51
C GLY A 332 -1.45 -16.71 17.22
N LEU A 333 -1.35 -15.47 16.73
CA LEU A 333 -0.77 -15.18 15.43
C LEU A 333 0.76 -15.27 15.42
N ASP A 334 1.30 -16.30 14.76
CA ASP A 334 2.69 -16.38 14.33
C ASP A 334 2.78 -15.99 12.84
N THR A 335 3.29 -14.80 12.55
CA THR A 335 3.37 -14.27 11.18
C THR A 335 4.25 -15.11 10.24
N ASN A 336 5.11 -15.99 10.76
CA ASN A 336 5.95 -16.88 9.96
C ASN A 336 5.33 -18.26 9.73
N ARG A 337 4.26 -18.60 10.45
CA ARG A 337 3.54 -19.88 10.33
C ARG A 337 2.14 -19.74 9.79
N ASP A 338 1.48 -18.61 10.03
CA ASP A 338 0.15 -18.34 9.50
C ASP A 338 0.15 -18.40 7.97
N GLU A 339 -0.82 -19.11 7.39
CA GLU A 339 -0.87 -19.39 5.95
C GLU A 339 -0.99 -18.13 5.07
N ILE A 340 -1.62 -17.10 5.56
CA ILE A 340 -1.74 -15.82 4.86
C ILE A 340 -0.48 -14.98 5.06
N CYS A 341 -0.03 -14.84 6.31
CA CYS A 341 1.12 -14.00 6.63
C CYS A 341 2.40 -14.48 5.95
N ARG A 342 2.71 -15.78 5.98
CA ARG A 342 3.94 -16.32 5.36
C ARG A 342 4.04 -16.05 3.86
N LYS A 343 2.90 -15.88 3.17
CA LYS A 343 2.82 -15.54 1.75
C LYS A 343 2.63 -14.04 1.50
N CYS A 344 2.64 -13.22 2.56
CA CYS A 344 2.34 -11.79 2.45
C CYS A 344 3.37 -11.05 1.62
N VAL A 345 2.92 -10.28 0.67
CA VAL A 345 3.76 -9.43 -0.21
C VAL A 345 3.93 -8.00 0.32
N CYS A 346 3.11 -7.56 1.29
CA CYS A 346 3.06 -6.19 1.80
C CYS A 346 3.10 -6.18 3.34
N SER A 347 4.24 -6.59 3.93
CA SER A 347 4.43 -6.52 5.39
C SER A 347 4.63 -5.09 5.86
N LEU A 348 4.08 -4.77 7.03
CA LEU A 348 4.31 -3.51 7.73
C LEU A 348 5.17 -3.77 8.96
N ALA A 349 6.38 -3.25 8.97
CA ALA A 349 7.30 -3.28 10.10
C ALA A 349 7.40 -1.85 10.69
N LEU A 350 6.35 -1.43 11.42
CA LEU A 350 6.28 -0.08 11.97
C LEU A 350 7.14 0.04 13.23
N ARG A 351 8.00 1.05 13.24
CA ARG A 351 8.93 1.40 14.32
C ARG A 351 8.71 2.84 14.75
N GLN A 352 9.28 3.24 15.86
CA GLN A 352 9.26 4.63 16.29
C GLN A 352 10.68 5.08 16.66
N THR A 353 11.12 6.18 16.07
CA THR A 353 12.43 6.78 16.33
C THR A 353 12.26 8.28 16.51
N GLY A 354 12.73 8.83 17.64
CA GLY A 354 12.66 10.27 17.91
C GLY A 354 11.22 10.84 17.86
N GLY A 355 10.22 10.05 18.27
CA GLY A 355 8.81 10.45 18.23
C GLY A 355 8.13 10.32 16.85
N LYS A 356 8.86 9.84 15.82
CA LYS A 356 8.35 9.64 14.46
C LYS A 356 8.13 8.16 14.18
N TYR A 357 7.10 7.85 13.38
CA TYR A 357 6.87 6.50 12.87
C TYR A 357 7.68 6.28 11.59
N VAL A 358 8.37 5.15 11.51
CA VAL A 358 9.19 4.77 10.36
C VAL A 358 8.87 3.32 9.96
N GLN A 359 8.88 3.04 8.66
CA GLN A 359 8.68 1.68 8.14
C GLN A 359 10.05 1.07 7.82
N GLY A 360 10.29 -0.18 8.30
CA GLY A 360 11.51 -0.94 8.06
C GLY A 360 11.48 -1.75 6.76
#